data_3fed23b3900cfda5b60c3b31819fe3ed
#
_entry.id   3fed23b3900cfda5b60c3b31819fe3ed
#
_cell.length_a   1.000
_cell.length_b   1.000
_cell.length_c   1.000
_cell.angle_alpha   90.00
_cell.angle_beta   90.00
_cell.angle_gamma   90.00
#
_symmetry.space_group_name_H-M   'P 1'
#
loop_
_entity.id
_entity.type
_entity.pdbx_description
1 polymer ?
#
loop_
_entity_poly.entity_id
_entity_poly.type
_entity_poly.pdbx_seq_one_letter_code
_entity_poly.pdbx_strand_id
1 'polypeptide(L)'
;MKKAILAYSGGLDTSYCLVHLSKDKGYEVHALTINTGSFSDEEIQMNEAKALQFGAASFQCIDAKSEFFHSVIRFLIFGNMLKNASYPLSVSAERIVQAKLIVDYARSIGATAIAHGSTGAGNDQVRFDLFFQILAPEMEIITPIRDNQLSREEEVKYLQEHGFSFSSEKSKYSINKGIWGTSVGGAETLTSHLPLAEEAWPNPMTKKNTLSMAIAFVQGIPVALNGETYSDPSALIEDLNEKCAGYGIGRDIHVGDTIIGIKGRVGFEAPAALVLIKAHHALEKHTLSKLQLLQKDQFSNWYANWLHEGLYLDPVMRDMEAFLIS
;
A
#
# COMPACT_ATOMS: atom_id res chain seq x y z
N MET A 1 21.66 23.88 2.53
CA MET A 1 20.19 23.80 2.36
C MET A 1 19.63 22.80 3.35
N LYS A 2 18.39 22.99 3.84
CA LYS A 2 17.72 21.91 4.62
C LYS A 2 17.36 20.78 3.68
N LYS A 3 17.60 19.54 4.11
CA LYS A 3 17.22 18.34 3.34
C LYS A 3 15.81 17.89 3.69
N ALA A 4 15.02 17.56 2.68
CA ALA A 4 13.70 16.95 2.82
C ALA A 4 13.62 15.65 2.04
N ILE A 5 13.04 14.62 2.65
CA ILE A 5 12.63 13.41 1.94
C ILE A 5 11.20 13.61 1.45
N LEU A 6 10.95 13.31 0.18
CA LEU A 6 9.61 13.26 -0.37
C LEU A 6 9.23 11.82 -0.66
N ALA A 7 8.15 11.33 -0.03
CA ALA A 7 7.50 10.08 -0.44
C ALA A 7 6.97 10.25 -1.86
N TYR A 8 7.69 9.69 -2.84
CA TYR A 8 7.50 9.99 -4.26
C TYR A 8 6.92 8.78 -5.01
N SER A 9 5.82 9.00 -5.72
CA SER A 9 5.16 7.98 -6.54
C SER A 9 5.20 8.28 -8.05
N GLY A 10 5.75 9.42 -8.47
CA GLY A 10 5.70 9.88 -9.86
C GLY A 10 4.35 10.44 -10.31
N GLY A 11 3.34 10.42 -9.44
CA GLY A 11 2.02 11.00 -9.68
C GLY A 11 2.00 12.53 -9.67
N LEU A 12 0.85 13.12 -9.99
CA LEU A 12 0.67 14.57 -10.04
C LEU A 12 1.02 15.23 -8.70
N ASP A 13 0.36 14.77 -7.62
CA ASP A 13 0.47 15.34 -6.29
C ASP A 13 1.93 15.36 -5.80
N THR A 14 2.65 14.24 -5.97
CA THR A 14 4.06 14.15 -5.56
C THR A 14 4.99 14.93 -6.47
N SER A 15 4.64 15.09 -7.76
CA SER A 15 5.40 15.95 -8.69
C SER A 15 5.23 17.43 -8.34
N TYR A 16 4.01 17.85 -7.98
CA TYR A 16 3.76 19.19 -7.43
C TYR A 16 4.58 19.41 -6.16
N CYS A 17 4.50 18.49 -5.18
CA CYS A 17 5.25 18.61 -3.93
C CYS A 17 6.76 18.78 -4.19
N LEU A 18 7.32 18.04 -5.14
CA LEU A 18 8.74 18.10 -5.47
C LEU A 18 9.15 19.50 -5.96
N VAL A 19 8.41 20.06 -6.92
CA VAL A 19 8.71 21.39 -7.47
C VAL A 19 8.52 22.46 -6.40
N HIS A 20 7.41 22.42 -5.67
CA HIS A 20 7.10 23.37 -4.61
C HIS A 20 8.17 23.39 -3.51
N LEU A 21 8.60 22.24 -3.03
CA LEU A 21 9.62 22.15 -2.00
C LEU A 21 10.99 22.63 -2.49
N SER A 22 11.37 22.27 -3.72
CA SER A 22 12.69 22.63 -4.25
C SER A 22 12.76 24.09 -4.69
N LYS A 23 11.72 24.63 -5.36
CA LYS A 23 11.73 25.97 -5.96
C LYS A 23 11.25 27.05 -4.99
N ASP A 24 10.12 26.83 -4.31
CA ASP A 24 9.50 27.85 -3.48
C ASP A 24 10.00 27.82 -2.04
N LYS A 25 10.25 26.61 -1.51
CA LYS A 25 10.66 26.43 -0.11
C LYS A 25 12.18 26.31 0.06
N GLY A 26 12.93 26.11 -1.03
CA GLY A 26 14.38 26.05 -1.00
C GLY A 26 14.96 24.84 -0.28
N TYR A 27 14.25 23.71 -0.24
CA TYR A 27 14.78 22.45 0.26
C TYR A 27 15.65 21.76 -0.78
N GLU A 28 16.66 21.03 -0.31
CA GLU A 28 17.32 19.98 -1.06
C GLU A 28 16.44 18.73 -0.97
N VAL A 29 15.63 18.46 -2.03
CA VAL A 29 14.61 17.41 -2.01
C VAL A 29 15.18 16.11 -2.54
N HIS A 30 15.13 15.07 -1.72
CA HIS A 30 15.47 13.70 -2.09
C HIS A 30 14.16 12.91 -2.30
N ALA A 31 13.91 12.51 -3.55
CA ALA A 31 12.72 11.72 -3.90
C ALA A 31 12.95 10.26 -3.54
N LEU A 32 12.04 9.68 -2.77
CA LEU A 32 12.13 8.30 -2.30
C LEU A 32 10.88 7.51 -2.65
N THR A 33 11.04 6.46 -3.44
CA THR A 33 10.00 5.48 -3.74
C THR A 33 10.25 4.21 -2.92
N ILE A 34 9.23 3.74 -2.21
CA ILE A 34 9.26 2.44 -1.54
C ILE A 34 8.41 1.48 -2.36
N ASN A 35 9.06 0.53 -3.03
CA ASN A 35 8.40 -0.42 -3.92
C ASN A 35 7.93 -1.66 -3.16
N THR A 36 6.64 -1.73 -2.88
CA THR A 36 5.95 -2.90 -2.30
C THR A 36 5.30 -3.79 -3.38
N GLY A 37 5.85 -3.79 -4.60
CA GLY A 37 5.30 -4.45 -5.77
C GLY A 37 4.39 -3.54 -6.62
N SER A 38 4.53 -2.23 -6.44
CA SER A 38 3.72 -1.22 -7.12
C SER A 38 4.26 -0.87 -8.50
N PHE A 39 5.58 -0.99 -8.71
CA PHE A 39 6.30 -0.49 -9.88
C PHE A 39 7.17 -1.58 -10.51
N SER A 40 7.14 -1.65 -11.85
CA SER A 40 8.13 -2.39 -12.64
C SER A 40 9.46 -1.63 -12.72
N ASP A 41 10.51 -2.30 -13.18
CA ASP A 41 11.82 -1.67 -13.35
C ASP A 41 11.77 -0.48 -14.34
N GLU A 42 10.96 -0.58 -15.41
CA GLU A 42 10.75 0.50 -16.37
C GLU A 42 10.02 1.68 -15.74
N GLU A 43 9.00 1.43 -14.92
CA GLU A 43 8.27 2.48 -14.20
C GLU A 43 9.18 3.17 -13.17
N ILE A 44 10.09 2.43 -12.51
CA ILE A 44 11.08 3.00 -11.60
C ILE A 44 12.04 3.92 -12.35
N GLN A 45 12.57 3.50 -13.51
CA GLN A 45 13.46 4.33 -14.34
C GLN A 45 12.75 5.60 -14.83
N MET A 46 11.50 5.50 -15.25
CA MET A 46 10.70 6.65 -15.64
C MET A 46 10.48 7.63 -14.47
N ASN A 47 10.20 7.10 -13.28
CA ASN A 47 10.02 7.90 -12.07
C ASN A 47 11.32 8.60 -11.65
N GLU A 48 12.47 7.93 -11.77
CA GLU A 48 13.79 8.53 -11.54
C GLU A 48 14.04 9.70 -12.49
N ALA A 49 13.92 9.46 -13.80
CA ALA A 49 14.12 10.50 -14.81
C ALA A 49 13.23 11.72 -14.57
N LYS A 50 11.96 11.46 -14.23
CA LYS A 50 10.98 12.51 -13.94
C LYS A 50 11.32 13.27 -12.65
N ALA A 51 11.70 12.57 -11.58
CA ALA A 51 12.07 13.20 -10.31
C ALA A 51 13.26 14.14 -10.49
N LEU A 52 14.31 13.68 -11.18
CA LEU A 52 15.50 14.50 -11.47
C LEU A 52 15.18 15.69 -12.36
N GLN A 53 14.36 15.48 -13.40
CA GLN A 53 13.89 16.57 -14.26
C GLN A 53 13.12 17.64 -13.48
N PHE A 54 12.32 17.25 -12.49
CA PHE A 54 11.49 18.16 -11.68
C PHE A 54 12.25 18.82 -10.53
N GLY A 55 13.55 18.52 -10.40
CA GLY A 55 14.46 19.24 -9.50
C GLY A 55 14.76 18.50 -8.19
N ALA A 56 14.55 17.18 -8.14
CA ALA A 56 15.10 16.37 -7.05
C ALA A 56 16.63 16.40 -7.05
N ALA A 57 17.22 16.52 -5.87
CA ALA A 57 18.67 16.40 -5.68
C ALA A 57 19.13 14.95 -5.89
N SER A 58 18.27 13.98 -5.57
CA SER A 58 18.47 12.55 -5.86
C SER A 58 17.14 11.83 -5.93
N PHE A 59 17.15 10.66 -6.55
CA PHE A 59 16.08 9.69 -6.50
C PHE A 59 16.63 8.36 -5.94
N GLN A 60 15.84 7.72 -5.10
CA GLN A 60 16.11 6.37 -4.61
C GLN A 60 14.83 5.54 -4.67
N CYS A 61 14.95 4.30 -5.13
CA CYS A 61 13.90 3.30 -4.97
C CYS A 61 14.40 2.19 -4.03
N ILE A 62 13.62 1.84 -3.02
CA ILE A 62 13.90 0.73 -2.11
C ILE A 62 12.89 -0.38 -2.42
N ASP A 63 13.38 -1.57 -2.82
CA ASP A 63 12.55 -2.76 -2.89
C ASP A 63 12.22 -3.22 -1.46
N ALA A 64 10.94 -3.16 -1.12
CA ALA A 64 10.43 -3.45 0.20
C ALA A 64 9.50 -4.69 0.24
N LYS A 65 9.45 -5.50 -0.83
CA LYS A 65 8.52 -6.63 -0.93
C LYS A 65 8.76 -7.66 0.17
N SER A 66 10.01 -8.04 0.38
CA SER A 66 10.40 -8.99 1.43
C SER A 66 10.14 -8.42 2.83
N GLU A 67 10.53 -7.16 3.10
CA GLU A 67 10.24 -6.50 4.36
C GLU A 67 8.73 -6.42 4.62
N PHE A 68 7.94 -6.13 3.59
CA PHE A 68 6.48 -6.08 3.68
C PHE A 68 5.89 -7.45 4.03
N PHE A 69 6.40 -8.52 3.44
CA PHE A 69 5.99 -9.87 3.83
C PHE A 69 6.30 -10.14 5.31
N HIS A 70 7.54 -9.96 5.72
CA HIS A 70 8.00 -10.34 7.06
C HIS A 70 7.45 -9.46 8.16
N SER A 71 7.21 -8.17 7.90
CA SER A 71 6.71 -7.24 8.91
C SER A 71 5.19 -7.25 9.05
N VAL A 72 4.44 -7.53 7.96
CA VAL A 72 2.98 -7.36 7.95
C VAL A 72 2.23 -8.52 7.33
N ILE A 73 2.54 -8.90 6.08
CA ILE A 73 1.70 -9.84 5.32
C ILE A 73 1.58 -11.19 6.02
N ARG A 74 2.68 -11.71 6.60
CA ARG A 74 2.64 -12.99 7.32
C ARG A 74 1.60 -13.01 8.43
N PHE A 75 1.43 -11.90 9.15
CA PHE A 75 0.42 -11.81 10.22
C PHE A 75 -1.00 -11.73 9.66
N LEU A 76 -1.19 -11.07 8.49
CA LEU A 76 -2.47 -11.09 7.80
C LEU A 76 -2.85 -12.51 7.37
N ILE A 77 -1.87 -13.32 6.95
CA ILE A 77 -2.07 -14.74 6.63
C ILE A 77 -2.35 -15.53 7.91
N PHE A 78 -1.51 -15.42 8.95
CA PHE A 78 -1.67 -16.15 10.21
C PHE A 78 -3.02 -15.89 10.87
N GLY A 79 -3.48 -14.64 10.83
CA GLY A 79 -4.79 -14.25 11.35
C GLY A 79 -5.96 -14.49 10.39
N ASN A 80 -5.74 -14.93 9.15
CA ASN A 80 -6.77 -14.98 8.10
C ASN A 80 -7.55 -13.66 7.97
N MET A 81 -6.83 -12.54 7.98
CA MET A 81 -7.41 -11.22 8.22
C MET A 81 -8.09 -10.62 7.00
N LEU A 82 -9.38 -10.38 7.14
CA LEU A 82 -10.20 -9.68 6.14
C LEU A 82 -11.08 -8.64 6.86
N LYS A 83 -10.82 -7.36 6.64
CA LYS A 83 -11.68 -6.30 7.18
C LYS A 83 -13.08 -6.42 6.57
N ASN A 84 -14.11 -6.39 7.43
CA ASN A 84 -15.50 -6.60 7.04
C ASN A 84 -15.70 -7.88 6.21
N ALA A 85 -14.97 -8.94 6.53
CA ALA A 85 -15.00 -10.27 5.90
C ALA A 85 -14.68 -10.30 4.38
N SER A 86 -14.15 -9.23 3.81
CA SER A 86 -13.84 -9.15 2.38
C SER A 86 -12.49 -8.52 2.05
N TYR A 87 -12.13 -7.40 2.66
CA TYR A 87 -10.98 -6.59 2.27
C TYR A 87 -9.68 -7.03 2.95
N PRO A 88 -8.64 -7.45 2.20
CA PRO A 88 -7.39 -7.96 2.74
C PRO A 88 -6.41 -6.90 3.24
N LEU A 89 -6.83 -5.63 3.40
CA LEU A 89 -6.06 -4.53 3.96
C LEU A 89 -4.86 -4.08 3.10
N SER A 90 -4.84 -4.36 1.82
CA SER A 90 -3.69 -4.15 0.94
C SER A 90 -3.00 -2.80 1.11
N VAL A 91 -3.71 -1.70 0.85
CA VAL A 91 -3.13 -0.34 0.94
C VAL A 91 -2.75 0.05 2.37
N SER A 92 -3.61 -0.25 3.35
CA SER A 92 -3.32 0.11 4.75
C SER A 92 -2.08 -0.60 5.28
N ALA A 93 -1.86 -1.84 4.89
CA ALA A 93 -0.70 -2.63 5.28
C ALA A 93 0.61 -2.09 4.67
N GLU A 94 0.60 -1.67 3.41
CA GLU A 94 1.77 -1.11 2.74
C GLU A 94 2.29 0.18 3.40
N ARG A 95 1.38 1.07 3.81
CA ARG A 95 1.76 2.38 4.37
C ARG A 95 2.62 2.26 5.61
N ILE A 96 2.50 1.16 6.35
CA ILE A 96 3.32 0.86 7.52
C ILE A 96 4.80 0.74 7.14
N VAL A 97 5.08 -0.12 6.17
CA VAL A 97 6.45 -0.38 5.73
C VAL A 97 7.02 0.83 5.02
N GLN A 98 6.20 1.47 4.18
CA GLN A 98 6.60 2.71 3.50
C GLN A 98 7.00 3.79 4.49
N ALA A 99 6.18 4.07 5.50
CA ALA A 99 6.47 5.10 6.49
C ALA A 99 7.75 4.80 7.29
N LYS A 100 7.93 3.55 7.72
CA LYS A 100 9.14 3.12 8.45
C LYS A 100 10.40 3.35 7.62
N LEU A 101 10.43 2.84 6.39
CA LEU A 101 11.60 2.95 5.51
C LEU A 101 11.89 4.40 5.08
N ILE A 102 10.86 5.24 4.95
CA ILE A 102 11.02 6.68 4.72
C ILE A 102 11.76 7.34 5.89
N VAL A 103 11.36 7.04 7.13
CA VAL A 103 12.02 7.58 8.33
C VAL A 103 13.47 7.09 8.43
N ASP A 104 13.70 5.79 8.21
CA ASP A 104 15.03 5.20 8.28
C ASP A 104 15.97 5.84 7.23
N TYR A 105 15.49 6.03 6.01
CA TYR A 105 16.26 6.70 4.97
C TYR A 105 16.47 8.19 5.27
N ALA A 106 15.45 8.89 5.76
CA ALA A 106 15.58 10.29 6.15
C ALA A 106 16.70 10.52 7.18
N ARG A 107 16.77 9.66 8.20
CA ARG A 107 17.84 9.69 9.20
C ARG A 107 19.21 9.37 8.61
N SER A 108 19.28 8.42 7.71
CA SER A 108 20.56 8.00 7.10
C SER A 108 21.26 9.12 6.33
N ILE A 109 20.50 10.05 5.75
CA ILE A 109 21.06 11.18 4.98
C ILE A 109 21.03 12.51 5.76
N GLY A 110 20.60 12.49 7.02
CA GLY A 110 20.50 13.68 7.86
C GLY A 110 19.43 14.68 7.39
N ALA A 111 18.30 14.19 6.86
CA ALA A 111 17.17 15.02 6.51
C ALA A 111 16.51 15.62 7.77
N THR A 112 15.96 16.81 7.64
CA THR A 112 15.25 17.52 8.72
C THR A 112 13.75 17.60 8.50
N ALA A 113 13.29 17.15 7.35
CA ALA A 113 11.86 17.15 6.98
C ALA A 113 11.49 15.91 6.17
N ILE A 114 10.24 15.48 6.32
CA ILE A 114 9.60 14.45 5.52
C ILE A 114 8.36 15.05 4.89
N ALA A 115 8.17 14.83 3.59
CA ALA A 115 7.02 15.34 2.84
C ALA A 115 6.24 14.21 2.18
N HIS A 116 4.93 14.39 2.06
CA HIS A 116 4.06 13.51 1.28
C HIS A 116 2.92 14.28 0.60
N GLY A 117 2.40 13.73 -0.51
CA GLY A 117 1.34 14.31 -1.31
C GLY A 117 -0.08 13.79 -0.99
N SER A 118 -0.32 13.26 0.22
CA SER A 118 -1.64 12.74 0.55
C SER A 118 -2.65 13.87 0.76
N THR A 119 -3.86 13.68 0.22
CA THR A 119 -4.98 14.62 0.38
C THR A 119 -5.65 14.51 1.75
N GLY A 120 -6.34 15.57 2.18
CA GLY A 120 -7.05 15.60 3.47
C GLY A 120 -8.25 14.66 3.59
N ALA A 121 -8.76 14.13 2.48
CA ALA A 121 -9.95 13.26 2.48
C ALA A 121 -9.64 11.77 2.70
N GLY A 122 -8.40 11.33 2.42
CA GLY A 122 -7.99 9.93 2.48
C GLY A 122 -7.46 9.50 3.85
N ASN A 123 -7.31 8.18 4.03
CA ASN A 123 -6.72 7.58 5.23
C ASN A 123 -5.19 7.73 5.28
N ASP A 124 -4.55 7.83 4.12
CA ASP A 124 -3.09 7.75 4.02
C ASP A 124 -2.39 8.92 4.73
N GLN A 125 -2.99 10.11 4.71
CA GLN A 125 -2.49 11.25 5.48
C GLN A 125 -2.40 10.94 6.98
N VAL A 126 -3.44 10.30 7.54
CA VAL A 126 -3.46 9.96 8.98
C VAL A 126 -2.40 8.93 9.30
N ARG A 127 -2.26 7.92 8.44
CA ARG A 127 -1.25 6.85 8.62
C ARG A 127 0.16 7.40 8.57
N PHE A 128 0.50 8.19 7.54
CA PHE A 128 1.84 8.77 7.43
C PHE A 128 2.15 9.74 8.55
N ASP A 129 1.24 10.66 8.85
CA ASP A 129 1.46 11.63 9.93
C ASP A 129 1.67 10.95 11.27
N LEU A 130 0.84 9.95 11.61
CA LEU A 130 0.95 9.21 12.86
C LEU A 130 2.30 8.49 12.98
N PHE A 131 2.71 7.79 11.91
CA PHE A 131 4.00 7.11 11.89
C PHE A 131 5.17 8.08 12.00
N PHE A 132 5.16 9.18 11.23
CA PHE A 132 6.24 10.15 11.25
C PHE A 132 6.33 10.87 12.60
N GLN A 133 5.20 11.25 13.20
CA GLN A 133 5.19 11.87 14.55
C GLN A 133 5.73 10.95 15.62
N ILE A 134 5.45 9.65 15.56
CA ILE A 134 5.93 8.68 16.55
C ILE A 134 7.39 8.31 16.29
N LEU A 135 7.74 7.99 15.04
CA LEU A 135 9.08 7.49 14.72
C LEU A 135 10.12 8.60 14.54
N ALA A 136 9.73 9.79 14.11
CA ALA A 136 10.64 10.90 13.81
C ALA A 136 10.09 12.24 14.35
N PRO A 137 9.81 12.36 15.67
CA PRO A 137 9.25 13.58 16.26
C PRO A 137 10.15 14.81 16.10
N GLU A 138 11.41 14.60 15.77
CA GLU A 138 12.40 15.63 15.51
C GLU A 138 12.30 16.24 14.11
N MET A 139 11.57 15.59 13.18
CA MET A 139 11.48 16.01 11.78
C MET A 139 10.21 16.82 11.51
N GLU A 140 10.34 17.84 10.66
CA GLU A 140 9.19 18.58 10.13
C GLU A 140 8.39 17.71 9.15
N ILE A 141 7.07 17.62 9.32
CA ILE A 141 6.17 16.94 8.37
C ILE A 141 5.55 17.99 7.45
N ILE A 142 5.72 17.83 6.14
CA ILE A 142 5.29 18.81 5.14
C ILE A 142 4.27 18.16 4.19
N THR A 143 3.09 18.74 4.08
CA THR A 143 1.94 18.17 3.34
C THR A 143 1.30 19.20 2.41
N PRO A 144 1.98 19.62 1.33
CA PRO A 144 1.57 20.80 0.54
C PRO A 144 0.18 20.67 -0.08
N ILE A 145 -0.21 19.46 -0.50
CA ILE A 145 -1.52 19.22 -1.13
C ILE A 145 -2.65 19.44 -0.12
N ARG A 146 -2.51 18.85 1.07
CA ARG A 146 -3.50 18.97 2.14
C ARG A 146 -3.57 20.39 2.68
N ASP A 147 -2.42 20.96 2.97
CA ASP A 147 -2.32 22.25 3.67
C ASP A 147 -2.81 23.40 2.79
N ASN A 148 -2.58 23.32 1.49
CA ASN A 148 -3.04 24.33 0.53
C ASN A 148 -4.40 23.99 -0.10
N GLN A 149 -4.99 22.82 0.19
CA GLN A 149 -6.28 22.35 -0.34
C GLN A 149 -6.37 22.42 -1.87
N LEU A 150 -5.28 22.02 -2.54
CA LEU A 150 -5.15 22.19 -3.98
C LEU A 150 -6.06 21.22 -4.75
N SER A 151 -6.64 21.74 -5.82
CA SER A 151 -7.28 20.95 -6.85
C SER A 151 -6.26 20.44 -7.87
N ARG A 152 -6.58 19.34 -8.56
CA ARG A 152 -5.72 18.80 -9.63
C ARG A 152 -5.45 19.80 -10.75
N GLU A 153 -6.43 20.63 -11.07
CA GLU A 153 -6.31 21.69 -12.06
C GLU A 153 -5.26 22.75 -11.64
N GLU A 154 -5.26 23.12 -10.38
CA GLU A 154 -4.28 24.06 -9.80
C GLU A 154 -2.87 23.46 -9.77
N GLU A 155 -2.74 22.18 -9.42
CA GLU A 155 -1.45 21.47 -9.46
C GLU A 155 -0.86 21.41 -10.89
N VAL A 156 -1.68 21.06 -11.88
CA VAL A 156 -1.27 21.02 -13.30
C VAL A 156 -0.85 22.43 -13.78
N LYS A 157 -1.64 23.45 -13.46
CA LYS A 157 -1.34 24.83 -13.81
C LYS A 157 0.00 25.29 -13.20
N TYR A 158 0.19 25.00 -11.92
CA TYR A 158 1.43 25.33 -11.21
C TYR A 158 2.65 24.66 -11.87
N LEU A 159 2.56 23.38 -12.21
CA LEU A 159 3.66 22.68 -12.89
C LEU A 159 3.96 23.29 -14.27
N GLN A 160 2.91 23.68 -15.04
CA GLN A 160 3.07 24.33 -16.34
C GLN A 160 3.75 25.72 -16.22
N GLU A 161 3.38 26.51 -15.21
CA GLU A 161 4.02 27.81 -14.92
C GLU A 161 5.51 27.67 -14.58
N HIS A 162 5.91 26.52 -14.04
CA HIS A 162 7.32 26.18 -13.77
C HIS A 162 8.04 25.46 -14.93
N GLY A 163 7.37 25.37 -16.11
CA GLY A 163 7.97 24.80 -17.32
C GLY A 163 7.89 23.27 -17.42
N PHE A 164 7.06 22.62 -16.58
CA PHE A 164 6.87 21.16 -16.60
C PHE A 164 5.55 20.79 -17.28
N SER A 165 5.62 19.86 -18.24
CA SER A 165 4.43 19.29 -18.86
C SER A 165 3.92 18.13 -18.00
N PHE A 166 2.66 18.20 -17.58
CA PHE A 166 1.95 17.09 -16.96
C PHE A 166 0.66 16.85 -17.74
N SER A 167 0.39 15.59 -18.13
CA SER A 167 -0.85 15.26 -18.82
C SER A 167 -2.03 15.52 -17.89
N SER A 168 -2.96 16.36 -18.36
CA SER A 168 -4.19 16.67 -17.64
C SER A 168 -5.29 15.61 -17.85
N GLU A 169 -4.98 14.50 -18.55
CA GLU A 169 -5.97 13.45 -18.74
C GLU A 169 -6.44 12.97 -17.38
N LYS A 170 -7.72 13.23 -17.08
CA LYS A 170 -8.37 12.76 -15.87
C LYS A 170 -8.41 11.24 -15.91
N SER A 171 -7.51 10.60 -15.20
CA SER A 171 -7.71 9.18 -14.94
C SER A 171 -9.07 9.01 -14.26
N LYS A 172 -9.96 8.24 -14.88
CA LYS A 172 -11.28 7.91 -14.34
C LYS A 172 -11.16 7.23 -12.98
N TYR A 173 -10.07 6.50 -12.79
CA TYR A 173 -9.80 5.72 -11.58
C TYR A 173 -8.47 6.10 -10.95
N SER A 174 -8.42 6.04 -9.62
CA SER A 174 -7.21 6.09 -8.81
C SER A 174 -6.82 4.67 -8.45
N ILE A 175 -5.66 4.22 -8.90
CA ILE A 175 -5.20 2.84 -8.73
C ILE A 175 -3.95 2.83 -7.86
N ASN A 176 -3.99 2.08 -6.75
CA ASN A 176 -2.82 1.81 -5.93
C ASN A 176 -2.49 0.32 -6.00
N LYS A 177 -1.36 -0.01 -6.61
CA LYS A 177 -0.87 -1.39 -6.77
C LYS A 177 0.04 -1.77 -5.61
N GLY A 178 0.08 -3.06 -5.29
CA GLY A 178 1.04 -3.68 -4.38
C GLY A 178 0.94 -5.20 -4.46
N ILE A 179 1.93 -5.93 -3.93
CA ILE A 179 1.92 -7.40 -4.01
C ILE A 179 0.73 -8.02 -3.26
N TRP A 180 0.23 -7.38 -2.21
CA TRP A 180 -0.87 -7.89 -1.40
C TRP A 180 -2.26 -7.51 -1.93
N GLY A 181 -2.31 -6.73 -3.01
CA GLY A 181 -3.52 -6.39 -3.73
C GLY A 181 -3.51 -4.97 -4.26
N THR A 182 -4.37 -4.73 -5.23
CA THR A 182 -4.56 -3.44 -5.89
C THR A 182 -5.89 -2.85 -5.48
N SER A 183 -5.92 -1.58 -5.09
CA SER A 183 -7.15 -0.84 -4.84
C SER A 183 -7.52 0.07 -6.00
N VAL A 184 -8.81 0.23 -6.24
CA VAL A 184 -9.40 1.04 -7.29
C VAL A 184 -10.42 2.00 -6.69
N GLY A 185 -10.15 3.29 -6.75
CA GLY A 185 -11.04 4.36 -6.31
C GLY A 185 -11.49 5.24 -7.48
N GLY A 186 -12.43 6.14 -7.23
CA GLY A 186 -12.98 7.05 -8.24
C GLY A 186 -14.22 6.51 -8.93
N ALA A 187 -14.73 7.26 -9.90
CA ALA A 187 -15.91 6.93 -10.72
C ALA A 187 -17.05 6.26 -9.91
N GLU A 188 -17.38 5.01 -10.21
CA GLU A 188 -18.50 4.28 -9.62
C GLU A 188 -18.36 4.11 -8.09
N THR A 189 -17.13 4.10 -7.54
CA THR A 189 -16.94 3.98 -6.08
C THR A 189 -17.40 5.24 -5.32
N LEU A 190 -17.56 6.35 -6.00
CA LEU A 190 -18.12 7.59 -5.43
C LEU A 190 -19.65 7.53 -5.29
N THR A 191 -20.30 6.51 -5.84
CA THR A 191 -21.74 6.25 -5.71
C THR A 191 -21.98 5.15 -4.66
N SER A 192 -23.21 5.04 -4.16
CA SER A 192 -23.58 3.99 -3.19
C SER A 192 -23.98 2.66 -3.83
N HIS A 193 -24.30 2.63 -5.12
CA HIS A 193 -25.03 1.54 -5.76
C HIS A 193 -24.38 0.98 -7.04
N LEU A 194 -23.52 1.75 -7.72
CA LEU A 194 -22.94 1.28 -8.98
C LEU A 194 -21.79 0.28 -8.72
N PRO A 195 -21.76 -0.87 -9.41
CA PRO A 195 -20.58 -1.74 -9.46
C PRO A 195 -19.49 -1.06 -10.27
N LEU A 196 -18.22 -1.46 -10.06
CA LEU A 196 -17.12 -1.06 -10.93
C LEU A 196 -17.30 -1.65 -12.33
N ALA A 197 -17.01 -0.85 -13.35
CA ALA A 197 -16.96 -1.30 -14.72
C ALA A 197 -15.79 -2.28 -14.95
N GLU A 198 -15.89 -3.16 -15.95
CA GLU A 198 -14.85 -4.17 -16.19
C GLU A 198 -13.48 -3.54 -16.50
N GLU A 199 -13.46 -2.42 -17.20
CA GLU A 199 -12.23 -1.68 -17.51
C GLU A 199 -11.54 -1.04 -16.29
N ALA A 200 -12.21 -0.99 -15.13
CA ALA A 200 -11.61 -0.49 -13.89
C ALA A 200 -10.67 -1.49 -13.24
N TRP A 201 -10.83 -2.78 -13.54
CA TRP A 201 -10.07 -3.83 -12.90
C TRP A 201 -8.67 -3.95 -13.51
N PRO A 202 -7.62 -4.12 -12.69
CA PRO A 202 -6.24 -4.20 -13.17
C PRO A 202 -5.98 -5.30 -14.19
N ASN A 203 -6.61 -6.48 -14.01
CA ASN A 203 -6.44 -7.62 -14.88
C ASN A 203 -7.76 -7.98 -15.55
N PRO A 204 -7.90 -7.86 -16.89
CA PRO A 204 -9.12 -8.25 -17.61
C PRO A 204 -9.46 -9.74 -17.38
N MET A 205 -10.74 -10.04 -17.22
CA MET A 205 -11.19 -11.42 -17.05
C MET A 205 -11.17 -12.15 -18.39
N THR A 206 -10.16 -12.99 -18.61
CA THR A 206 -9.90 -13.66 -19.90
C THR A 206 -9.95 -15.19 -19.82
N LYS A 207 -9.86 -15.76 -18.61
CA LYS A 207 -9.76 -17.20 -18.38
C LYS A 207 -11.09 -17.76 -17.87
N LYS A 208 -11.53 -18.91 -18.43
CA LYS A 208 -12.79 -19.57 -18.08
C LYS A 208 -12.61 -21.02 -17.60
N ASN A 209 -11.41 -21.57 -17.75
CA ASN A 209 -11.07 -22.93 -17.32
C ASN A 209 -10.82 -22.98 -15.81
N THR A 210 -10.93 -24.15 -15.21
CA THR A 210 -10.55 -24.39 -13.82
C THR A 210 -9.03 -24.43 -13.70
N LEU A 211 -8.50 -23.78 -12.66
CA LEU A 211 -7.09 -23.87 -12.28
C LEU A 211 -7.00 -24.56 -10.90
N SER A 212 -6.32 -25.70 -10.85
CA SER A 212 -5.99 -26.37 -9.59
C SER A 212 -4.56 -26.02 -9.20
N MET A 213 -4.36 -25.66 -7.93
CA MET A 213 -3.04 -25.32 -7.38
C MET A 213 -2.84 -25.99 -6.02
N ALA A 214 -1.60 -26.41 -5.77
CA ALA A 214 -1.19 -26.90 -4.46
C ALA A 214 -0.26 -25.86 -3.81
N ILE A 215 -0.57 -25.46 -2.58
CA ILE A 215 0.25 -24.52 -1.81
C ILE A 215 0.79 -25.27 -0.58
N ALA A 216 2.10 -25.25 -0.39
CA ALA A 216 2.71 -25.80 0.82
C ALA A 216 3.00 -24.68 1.82
N PHE A 217 2.70 -24.97 3.09
CA PHE A 217 2.96 -24.08 4.22
C PHE A 217 3.93 -24.75 5.20
N VAL A 218 4.85 -23.96 5.75
CA VAL A 218 5.72 -24.36 6.87
C VAL A 218 5.52 -23.32 7.98
N GLN A 219 5.05 -23.76 9.14
CA GLN A 219 4.73 -22.86 10.26
C GLN A 219 3.86 -21.67 9.85
N GLY A 220 2.83 -21.93 9.04
CA GLY A 220 1.90 -20.92 8.54
C GLY A 220 2.44 -20.05 7.37
N ILE A 221 3.72 -20.12 7.05
CA ILE A 221 4.34 -19.37 5.93
C ILE A 221 4.18 -20.16 4.63
N PRO A 222 3.68 -19.57 3.54
CA PRO A 222 3.64 -20.21 2.23
C PRO A 222 5.05 -20.33 1.67
N VAL A 223 5.48 -21.55 1.32
CA VAL A 223 6.87 -21.85 0.90
C VAL A 223 6.97 -22.47 -0.48
N ALA A 224 5.88 -23.06 -1.01
CA ALA A 224 5.91 -23.64 -2.33
C ALA A 224 4.53 -23.54 -3.02
N LEU A 225 4.56 -23.46 -4.35
CA LEU A 225 3.40 -23.48 -5.22
C LEU A 225 3.60 -24.55 -6.29
N ASN A 226 2.67 -25.52 -6.37
CA ASN A 226 2.73 -26.66 -7.30
C ASN A 226 4.04 -27.45 -7.26
N GLY A 227 4.71 -27.53 -6.10
CA GLY A 227 5.98 -28.20 -5.90
C GLY A 227 7.22 -27.36 -6.17
N GLU A 228 7.08 -26.16 -6.72
CA GLU A 228 8.15 -25.18 -6.83
C GLU A 228 8.34 -24.45 -5.51
N THR A 229 9.56 -24.41 -4.98
CA THR A 229 9.89 -23.77 -3.70
C THR A 229 10.44 -22.37 -3.91
N TYR A 230 10.08 -21.46 -3.00
CA TYR A 230 10.50 -20.05 -3.01
C TYR A 230 11.33 -19.75 -1.77
N SER A 231 12.50 -19.15 -1.98
CA SER A 231 13.36 -18.67 -0.89
C SER A 231 12.79 -17.43 -0.21
N ASP A 232 12.01 -16.65 -0.93
CA ASP A 232 11.28 -15.47 -0.43
C ASP A 232 9.78 -15.63 -0.71
N PRO A 233 8.94 -15.64 0.32
CA PRO A 233 7.50 -15.73 0.14
C PRO A 233 6.87 -14.56 -0.64
N SER A 234 7.52 -13.41 -0.72
CA SER A 234 7.05 -12.30 -1.56
C SER A 234 7.03 -12.68 -3.05
N ALA A 235 8.04 -13.42 -3.51
CA ALA A 235 8.10 -13.93 -4.88
C ALA A 235 7.00 -14.96 -5.15
N LEU A 236 6.66 -15.81 -4.18
CA LEU A 236 5.50 -16.72 -4.28
C LEU A 236 4.20 -15.93 -4.45
N ILE A 237 4.03 -14.82 -3.73
CA ILE A 237 2.84 -13.97 -3.83
C ILE A 237 2.76 -13.35 -5.23
N GLU A 238 3.86 -12.86 -5.79
CA GLU A 238 3.92 -12.31 -7.14
C GLU A 238 3.52 -13.36 -8.19
N ASP A 239 4.10 -14.56 -8.13
CA ASP A 239 3.77 -15.65 -9.04
C ASP A 239 2.30 -16.09 -8.89
N LEU A 240 1.80 -16.16 -7.67
CA LEU A 240 0.40 -16.50 -7.40
C LEU A 240 -0.57 -15.44 -7.96
N ASN A 241 -0.23 -14.16 -7.85
CA ASN A 241 -1.00 -13.07 -8.46
C ASN A 241 -1.02 -13.23 -9.99
N GLU A 242 0.12 -13.52 -10.64
CA GLU A 242 0.21 -13.72 -12.08
C GLU A 242 -0.61 -14.93 -12.54
N LYS A 243 -0.49 -16.06 -11.86
CA LYS A 243 -1.26 -17.28 -12.17
C LYS A 243 -2.76 -17.06 -12.04
N CYS A 244 -3.20 -16.28 -11.05
CA CYS A 244 -4.60 -15.95 -10.83
C CYS A 244 -5.11 -14.81 -11.71
N ALA A 245 -4.23 -14.05 -12.34
CA ALA A 245 -4.60 -12.99 -13.27
C ALA A 245 -5.51 -13.53 -14.39
N GLY A 246 -6.54 -12.79 -14.73
CA GLY A 246 -7.51 -13.16 -15.76
C GLY A 246 -8.62 -14.11 -15.33
N TYR A 247 -8.64 -14.60 -14.08
CA TYR A 247 -9.76 -15.36 -13.53
C TYR A 247 -10.79 -14.49 -12.80
N GLY A 248 -10.51 -13.22 -12.56
CA GLY A 248 -11.34 -12.33 -11.76
C GLY A 248 -11.42 -12.70 -10.27
N ILE A 249 -10.47 -13.51 -9.79
CA ILE A 249 -10.39 -13.92 -8.38
C ILE A 249 -9.93 -12.72 -7.55
N GLY A 250 -10.53 -12.56 -6.36
CA GLY A 250 -10.10 -11.53 -5.40
C GLY A 250 -10.63 -10.14 -5.70
N ARG A 251 -11.61 -10.01 -6.58
CA ARG A 251 -12.31 -8.74 -6.86
C ARG A 251 -13.50 -8.56 -5.94
N ASP A 252 -13.60 -7.40 -5.32
CA ASP A 252 -14.77 -6.99 -4.54
C ASP A 252 -14.77 -5.48 -4.33
N ILE A 253 -15.84 -4.94 -3.74
CA ILE A 253 -15.96 -3.55 -3.31
C ILE A 253 -16.09 -3.53 -1.80
N HIS A 254 -15.05 -3.06 -1.13
CA HIS A 254 -15.11 -2.80 0.30
C HIS A 254 -15.93 -1.54 0.58
N VAL A 255 -16.85 -1.64 1.52
CA VAL A 255 -17.60 -0.52 2.09
C VAL A 255 -17.25 -0.42 3.57
N GLY A 256 -16.69 0.71 3.97
CA GLY A 256 -16.24 0.88 5.35
C GLY A 256 -16.05 2.34 5.73
N ASP A 257 -15.78 2.59 7.00
CA ASP A 257 -15.47 3.91 7.50
C ASP A 257 -13.99 4.24 7.26
N THR A 258 -13.72 5.46 6.84
CA THR A 258 -12.38 6.04 6.90
C THR A 258 -12.00 6.24 8.37
N ILE A 259 -10.71 6.45 8.64
CA ILE A 259 -10.19 6.71 10.00
C ILE A 259 -10.89 7.92 10.64
N ILE A 260 -11.26 8.92 9.84
CA ILE A 260 -11.99 10.11 10.28
C ILE A 260 -13.52 9.93 10.32
N GLY A 261 -14.02 8.70 10.15
CA GLY A 261 -15.43 8.35 10.32
C GLY A 261 -16.35 8.62 9.12
N ILE A 262 -15.79 8.88 7.94
CA ILE A 262 -16.60 9.06 6.71
C ILE A 262 -16.78 7.70 6.03
N LYS A 263 -18.02 7.34 5.69
CA LYS A 263 -18.31 6.12 4.94
C LYS A 263 -17.75 6.24 3.51
N GLY A 264 -16.94 5.26 3.11
CA GLY A 264 -16.32 5.20 1.80
C GLY A 264 -16.48 3.84 1.13
N ARG A 265 -16.23 3.83 -0.18
CA ARG A 265 -16.17 2.62 -1.02
C ARG A 265 -14.85 2.58 -1.75
N VAL A 266 -14.27 1.40 -1.85
CA VAL A 266 -13.07 1.14 -2.64
C VAL A 266 -13.17 -0.23 -3.28
N GLY A 267 -12.96 -0.31 -4.59
CA GLY A 267 -12.77 -1.58 -5.26
C GLY A 267 -11.38 -2.13 -4.96
N PHE A 268 -11.25 -3.44 -4.97
CA PHE A 268 -9.94 -4.08 -4.86
C PHE A 268 -9.88 -5.38 -5.67
N GLU A 269 -8.69 -5.69 -6.15
CA GLU A 269 -8.34 -6.97 -6.75
C GLU A 269 -7.11 -7.51 -6.03
N ALA A 270 -7.26 -8.62 -5.29
CA ALA A 270 -6.23 -9.17 -4.41
C ALA A 270 -6.22 -10.71 -4.47
N PRO A 271 -5.89 -11.30 -5.63
CA PRO A 271 -6.04 -12.73 -5.86
C PRO A 271 -5.16 -13.57 -4.93
N ALA A 272 -3.86 -13.28 -4.84
CA ALA A 272 -2.95 -14.03 -3.96
C ALA A 272 -3.36 -13.93 -2.49
N ALA A 273 -3.75 -12.74 -2.02
CA ALA A 273 -4.17 -12.53 -0.65
C ALA A 273 -5.38 -13.40 -0.28
N LEU A 274 -6.43 -13.38 -1.10
CA LEU A 274 -7.64 -14.17 -0.82
C LEU A 274 -7.39 -15.66 -0.95
N VAL A 275 -6.57 -16.10 -1.92
CA VAL A 275 -6.21 -17.51 -2.09
C VAL A 275 -5.41 -18.01 -0.88
N LEU A 276 -4.37 -17.25 -0.46
CA LEU A 276 -3.52 -17.64 0.68
C LEU A 276 -4.30 -17.66 1.99
N ILE A 277 -5.09 -16.62 2.27
CA ILE A 277 -5.93 -16.56 3.48
C ILE A 277 -6.91 -17.74 3.52
N LYS A 278 -7.56 -18.04 2.40
CA LYS A 278 -8.52 -19.16 2.33
C LYS A 278 -7.85 -20.52 2.47
N ALA A 279 -6.68 -20.72 1.84
CA ALA A 279 -5.92 -21.96 1.94
C ALA A 279 -5.37 -22.16 3.36
N HIS A 280 -4.79 -21.13 3.97
CA HIS A 280 -4.29 -21.16 5.33
C HIS A 280 -5.42 -21.44 6.33
N HIS A 281 -6.56 -20.76 6.21
CA HIS A 281 -7.72 -21.02 7.07
C HIS A 281 -8.27 -22.46 6.93
N ALA A 282 -8.22 -23.04 5.72
CA ALA A 282 -8.60 -24.45 5.55
C ALA A 282 -7.64 -25.39 6.28
N LEU A 283 -6.31 -25.12 6.21
CA LEU A 283 -5.30 -25.92 6.88
C LEU A 283 -5.41 -25.85 8.41
N GLU A 284 -5.63 -24.67 8.98
CA GLU A 284 -5.78 -24.47 10.42
C GLU A 284 -6.89 -25.32 11.05
N LYS A 285 -7.99 -25.51 10.34
CA LYS A 285 -9.11 -26.36 10.82
C LYS A 285 -8.70 -27.80 11.08
N HIS A 286 -7.57 -28.24 10.51
CA HIS A 286 -7.01 -29.57 10.74
C HIS A 286 -5.94 -29.60 11.82
N THR A 287 -5.40 -28.44 12.23
CA THR A 287 -4.23 -28.36 13.11
C THR A 287 -4.51 -27.70 14.44
N LEU A 288 -5.35 -26.66 14.47
CA LEU A 288 -5.64 -25.90 15.68
C LEU A 288 -6.84 -26.48 16.45
N SER A 289 -6.81 -26.37 17.77
CA SER A 289 -7.94 -26.71 18.62
C SER A 289 -9.07 -25.68 18.47
N LYS A 290 -10.28 -26.08 18.86
CA LYS A 290 -11.46 -25.19 18.87
C LYS A 290 -11.20 -23.86 19.62
N LEU A 291 -10.52 -23.93 20.76
CA LEU A 291 -10.27 -22.73 21.59
C LEU A 291 -9.22 -21.82 20.97
N GLN A 292 -8.18 -22.38 20.33
CA GLN A 292 -7.20 -21.60 19.59
C GLN A 292 -7.85 -20.84 18.43
N LEU A 293 -8.67 -21.50 17.63
CA LEU A 293 -9.39 -20.87 16.52
C LEU A 293 -10.27 -19.72 17.02
N LEU A 294 -11.05 -19.93 18.09
CA LEU A 294 -11.95 -18.92 18.64
C LEU A 294 -11.20 -17.67 19.12
N GLN A 295 -10.08 -17.85 19.84
CA GLN A 295 -9.28 -16.72 20.33
C GLN A 295 -8.58 -16.00 19.18
N LYS A 296 -8.01 -16.76 18.24
CA LYS A 296 -7.33 -16.19 17.08
C LYS A 296 -8.28 -15.31 16.25
N ASP A 297 -9.51 -15.74 15.99
CA ASP A 297 -10.47 -14.96 15.22
C ASP A 297 -10.79 -13.61 15.88
N GLN A 298 -10.86 -13.56 17.21
CA GLN A 298 -11.07 -12.31 17.95
C GLN A 298 -9.87 -11.37 17.84
N PHE A 299 -8.66 -11.88 18.12
CA PHE A 299 -7.43 -11.08 18.03
C PHE A 299 -7.18 -10.60 16.61
N SER A 300 -7.40 -11.44 15.62
CA SER A 300 -7.24 -11.10 14.20
C SER A 300 -8.16 -9.96 13.77
N ASN A 301 -9.40 -9.96 14.26
CA ASN A 301 -10.35 -8.90 13.94
C ASN A 301 -9.91 -7.55 14.54
N TRP A 302 -9.42 -7.53 15.79
CA TRP A 302 -8.87 -6.31 16.39
C TRP A 302 -7.60 -5.86 15.70
N TYR A 303 -6.66 -6.77 15.44
CA TYR A 303 -5.43 -6.46 14.73
C TYR A 303 -5.71 -5.82 13.36
N ALA A 304 -6.61 -6.42 12.57
CA ALA A 304 -6.99 -5.92 11.27
C ALA A 304 -7.58 -4.49 11.32
N ASN A 305 -8.44 -4.21 12.33
CA ASN A 305 -9.01 -2.88 12.51
C ASN A 305 -7.95 -1.86 12.91
N TRP A 306 -7.11 -2.15 13.88
CA TRP A 306 -6.06 -1.24 14.34
C TRP A 306 -4.97 -1.02 13.29
N LEU A 307 -4.63 -2.06 12.52
CA LEU A 307 -3.75 -1.93 11.35
C LEU A 307 -4.34 -0.94 10.34
N HIS A 308 -5.63 -1.07 10.03
CA HIS A 308 -6.33 -0.18 9.11
C HIS A 308 -6.32 1.28 9.59
N GLU A 309 -6.43 1.50 10.88
CA GLU A 309 -6.44 2.81 11.52
C GLU A 309 -5.04 3.42 11.71
N GLY A 310 -3.97 2.69 11.35
CA GLY A 310 -2.59 3.17 11.47
C GLY A 310 -1.99 2.97 12.87
N LEU A 311 -2.62 2.18 13.73
CA LEU A 311 -2.19 1.94 15.11
C LEU A 311 -1.14 0.81 15.24
N TYR A 312 -0.46 0.47 14.16
CA TYR A 312 0.54 -0.61 14.13
C TYR A 312 1.67 -0.45 15.16
N LEU A 313 2.03 0.78 15.50
CA LEU A 313 3.10 1.05 16.47
C LEU A 313 2.67 0.92 17.93
N ASP A 314 1.38 0.70 18.22
CA ASP A 314 0.94 0.41 19.58
C ASP A 314 1.54 -0.92 20.06
N PRO A 315 2.09 -0.98 21.30
CA PRO A 315 2.70 -2.20 21.85
C PRO A 315 1.82 -3.44 21.79
N VAL A 316 0.50 -3.28 21.94
CA VAL A 316 -0.46 -4.40 21.87
C VAL A 316 -0.41 -5.15 20.53
N MET A 317 -0.01 -4.49 19.44
CA MET A 317 0.16 -5.14 18.15
C MET A 317 1.26 -6.22 18.21
N ARG A 318 2.33 -5.96 18.93
CA ARG A 318 3.43 -6.95 19.15
C ARG A 318 2.98 -8.12 20.01
N ASP A 319 2.13 -7.87 21.02
CA ASP A 319 1.56 -8.93 21.85
C ASP A 319 0.65 -9.85 21.02
N MET A 320 -0.16 -9.27 20.12
CA MET A 320 -1.00 -10.02 19.21
C MET A 320 -0.19 -10.81 18.17
N GLU A 321 0.87 -10.24 17.64
CA GLU A 321 1.78 -10.95 16.72
C GLU A 321 2.47 -12.12 17.42
N ALA A 322 2.91 -11.97 18.68
CA ALA A 322 3.47 -13.05 19.45
C ALA A 322 2.46 -14.20 19.64
N PHE A 323 1.20 -13.86 19.91
CA PHE A 323 0.12 -14.86 19.99
C PHE A 323 -0.12 -15.56 18.64
N LEU A 324 -0.08 -14.84 17.53
CA LEU A 324 -0.30 -15.42 16.20
C LEU A 324 0.85 -16.34 15.75
N ILE A 325 2.06 -16.15 16.29
CA ILE A 325 3.24 -17.00 16.03
C ILE A 325 3.21 -18.29 16.86
N SER A 326 2.64 -18.24 18.08
CA SER A 326 2.61 -19.38 19.02
C SER A 326 1.69 -20.49 18.57
#